data_e8aee0e2e5095c950276cc93a6340e31
#
_entry.id   e8aee0e2e5095c950276cc93a6340e31
#
_cell.length_a   1.000
_cell.length_b   1.000
_cell.length_c   1.000
_cell.angle_alpha   90.00
_cell.angle_beta   90.00
_cell.angle_gamma   90.00
#
_symmetry.space_group_name_H-M   'P 1'
#
loop_
_entity.id
_entity.type
_entity.pdbx_description
1 polymer ?
#
loop_
_entity_poly.entity_id
_entity_poly.type
_entity_poly.pdbx_seq_one_letter_code
_entity_poly.pdbx_strand_id
1 'polypeptide(L)'
;MKKLIVALSVLAAAGIAKADTKIGTVDMQKAIQATTAGKKAKTELEGEFNKKKKDLEKKEADLKKMGEDLEKKKSVLSEEALGKKQAEFQEEMLKYRDVVGKSQMEIQKKERELTAPILEKMKKVIAKLAKDKGYSMVIENTQMILYTDGNGDLTNDVVTAFEKEK
;
A
#
# COMPACT_ATOMS: atom_id res chain seq x y z
N MET A 1 60.19 40.98 29.43
CA MET A 1 58.80 40.46 29.66
C MET A 1 57.89 40.95 28.53
N LYS A 2 58.19 40.65 27.23
CA LYS A 2 57.37 41.08 26.04
C LYS A 2 57.28 39.99 24.96
N LYS A 3 57.44 38.72 25.26
CA LYS A 3 57.41 37.61 24.28
C LYS A 3 56.39 36.50 24.60
N LEU A 4 55.38 36.74 25.44
CA LEU A 4 54.46 35.68 25.89
C LEU A 4 52.98 35.97 25.55
N ILE A 5 52.66 36.94 24.69
CA ILE A 5 51.25 37.32 24.37
C ILE A 5 50.83 36.97 22.93
N VAL A 6 51.68 36.36 22.12
CA VAL A 6 51.35 36.06 20.72
C VAL A 6 50.83 34.64 20.49
N ALA A 7 50.85 33.79 21.52
CA ALA A 7 50.47 32.35 21.36
C ALA A 7 49.01 32.01 21.68
N LEU A 8 48.16 32.98 22.05
CA LEU A 8 46.76 32.70 22.49
C LEU A 8 45.67 33.15 21.51
N SER A 9 46.00 33.60 20.30
CA SER A 9 45.01 34.13 19.36
C SER A 9 44.73 33.23 18.15
N VAL A 10 45.23 32.00 18.08
CA VAL A 10 45.03 31.09 16.94
C VAL A 10 43.98 29.99 17.20
N LEU A 11 43.40 29.93 18.43
CA LEU A 11 42.47 28.82 18.77
C LEU A 11 40.98 29.19 18.74
N ALA A 12 40.59 30.33 18.14
CA ALA A 12 39.21 30.79 18.12
C ALA A 12 38.52 30.73 16.70
N ALA A 13 39.13 30.07 15.73
CA ALA A 13 38.56 29.87 14.43
C ALA A 13 38.21 28.40 14.16
N ALA A 14 37.79 27.65 15.18
CA ALA A 14 36.99 26.43 14.98
C ALA A 14 35.61 26.91 14.51
N GLY A 15 35.49 27.17 13.20
CA GLY A 15 34.23 27.49 12.56
C GLY A 15 33.22 26.42 12.96
N ILE A 16 32.12 26.86 13.56
CA ILE A 16 30.93 26.04 13.74
C ILE A 16 30.53 25.65 12.32
N ALA A 17 30.96 24.50 11.87
CA ALA A 17 30.46 23.90 10.64
C ALA A 17 28.94 23.76 10.88
N LYS A 18 28.12 24.69 10.40
CA LYS A 18 26.70 24.48 10.22
C LYS A 18 26.58 23.24 9.35
N ALA A 19 26.32 22.12 9.98
CA ALA A 19 25.88 20.95 9.24
C ALA A 19 24.53 21.36 8.64
N ASP A 20 24.54 21.79 7.38
CA ASP A 20 23.30 22.04 6.62
C ASP A 20 22.56 20.71 6.57
N THR A 21 21.53 20.60 7.41
CA THR A 21 20.69 19.40 7.48
C THR A 21 19.89 19.30 6.20
N LYS A 22 20.39 18.51 5.27
CA LYS A 22 19.71 18.27 4.00
C LYS A 22 18.58 17.27 4.20
N ILE A 23 17.34 17.71 4.03
CA ILE A 23 16.15 16.87 4.14
C ILE A 23 15.61 16.60 2.73
N GLY A 24 15.38 15.31 2.44
CA GLY A 24 14.73 14.87 1.22
C GLY A 24 13.28 14.47 1.46
N THR A 25 12.49 14.45 0.40
CA THR A 25 11.14 13.90 0.40
C THR A 25 11.00 12.82 -0.66
N VAL A 26 10.09 11.88 -0.44
CA VAL A 26 9.74 10.86 -1.42
C VAL A 26 8.24 10.56 -1.37
N ASP A 27 7.58 10.57 -2.51
CA ASP A 27 6.22 10.07 -2.66
C ASP A 27 6.29 8.55 -2.92
N MET A 28 6.11 7.77 -1.84
CA MET A 28 6.20 6.31 -1.90
C MET A 28 5.15 5.70 -2.81
N GLN A 29 3.93 6.22 -2.81
CA GLN A 29 2.84 5.72 -3.63
C GLN A 29 3.16 5.93 -5.12
N LYS A 30 3.55 7.14 -5.48
CA LYS A 30 3.97 7.47 -6.86
C LYS A 30 5.19 6.65 -7.28
N ALA A 31 6.18 6.54 -6.41
CA ALA A 31 7.38 5.76 -6.67
C ALA A 31 7.05 4.29 -6.96
N ILE A 32 6.25 3.64 -6.10
CA ILE A 32 5.83 2.24 -6.29
C ILE A 32 5.09 2.07 -7.61
N GLN A 33 4.08 2.93 -7.88
CA GLN A 33 3.28 2.86 -9.10
C GLN A 33 4.09 3.09 -10.39
N ALA A 34 5.18 3.84 -10.31
CA ALA A 34 6.07 4.09 -11.45
C ALA A 34 6.97 2.90 -11.76
N THR A 35 7.29 2.03 -10.78
CA THR A 35 8.16 0.87 -11.00
C THR A 35 7.49 -0.24 -11.79
N THR A 36 8.31 -1.04 -12.49
CA THR A 36 7.86 -2.26 -13.18
C THR A 36 7.24 -3.26 -12.20
N ALA A 37 7.85 -3.44 -11.02
CA ALA A 37 7.32 -4.31 -9.98
C ALA A 37 5.96 -3.84 -9.45
N GLY A 38 5.79 -2.54 -9.22
CA GLY A 38 4.52 -1.97 -8.76
C GLY A 38 3.41 -2.09 -9.80
N LYS A 39 3.71 -1.83 -11.07
CA LYS A 39 2.75 -2.05 -12.18
C LYS A 39 2.30 -3.50 -12.28
N LYS A 40 3.26 -4.44 -12.17
CA LYS A 40 2.94 -5.88 -12.18
C LYS A 40 2.07 -6.27 -10.97
N ALA A 41 2.42 -5.82 -9.78
CA ALA A 41 1.64 -6.07 -8.57
C ALA A 41 0.21 -5.53 -8.69
N LYS A 42 0.05 -4.32 -9.23
CA LYS A 42 -1.27 -3.73 -9.50
C LYS A 42 -2.09 -4.58 -10.46
N THR A 43 -1.52 -4.97 -11.60
CA THR A 43 -2.22 -5.80 -12.60
C THR A 43 -2.65 -7.15 -12.02
N GLU A 44 -1.79 -7.78 -11.22
CA GLU A 44 -2.09 -9.06 -10.57
C GLU A 44 -3.20 -8.90 -9.53
N LEU A 45 -3.16 -7.85 -8.71
CA LEU A 45 -4.20 -7.56 -7.72
C LEU A 45 -5.55 -7.26 -8.39
N GLU A 46 -5.55 -6.47 -9.46
CA GLU A 46 -6.76 -6.18 -10.26
C GLU A 46 -7.34 -7.46 -10.87
N GLY A 47 -6.50 -8.38 -11.34
CA GLY A 47 -6.92 -9.69 -11.85
C GLY A 47 -7.62 -10.53 -10.79
N GLU A 48 -7.02 -10.64 -9.59
CA GLU A 48 -7.64 -11.36 -8.46
C GLU A 48 -8.94 -10.70 -8.00
N PHE A 49 -8.96 -9.38 -7.89
CA PHE A 49 -10.16 -8.64 -7.53
C PHE A 49 -11.32 -8.91 -8.51
N ASN A 50 -11.05 -8.81 -9.82
CA ASN A 50 -12.05 -9.03 -10.84
C ASN A 50 -12.58 -10.48 -10.86
N LYS A 51 -11.70 -11.45 -10.58
CA LYS A 51 -12.10 -12.85 -10.43
C LYS A 51 -13.05 -13.03 -9.24
N LYS A 52 -12.66 -12.55 -8.06
CA LYS A 52 -13.49 -12.62 -6.84
C LYS A 52 -14.83 -11.91 -7.03
N LYS A 53 -14.81 -10.74 -7.67
CA LYS A 53 -16.03 -10.00 -7.99
C LYS A 53 -17.00 -10.82 -8.84
N LYS A 54 -16.53 -11.43 -9.92
CA LYS A 54 -17.36 -12.30 -10.79
C LYS A 54 -17.93 -13.50 -10.03
N ASP A 55 -17.12 -14.13 -9.15
CA ASP A 55 -17.59 -15.28 -8.36
C ASP A 55 -18.68 -14.85 -7.37
N LEU A 56 -18.56 -13.67 -6.76
CA LEU A 56 -19.57 -13.11 -5.86
C LEU A 56 -20.83 -12.70 -6.61
N GLU A 57 -20.73 -12.04 -7.77
CA GLU A 57 -21.86 -11.67 -8.62
C GLU A 57 -22.67 -12.90 -9.05
N LYS A 58 -21.98 -14.00 -9.39
CA LYS A 58 -22.65 -15.26 -9.73
C LYS A 58 -23.45 -15.82 -8.54
N LYS A 59 -22.82 -15.89 -7.36
CA LYS A 59 -23.48 -16.37 -6.15
C LYS A 59 -24.67 -15.50 -5.74
N GLU A 60 -24.54 -14.19 -5.86
CA GLU A 60 -25.61 -13.23 -5.61
C GLU A 60 -26.80 -13.46 -6.58
N ALA A 61 -26.51 -13.66 -7.87
CA ALA A 61 -27.55 -13.97 -8.86
C ALA A 61 -28.25 -15.30 -8.58
N ASP A 62 -27.52 -16.33 -8.10
CA ASP A 62 -28.11 -17.60 -7.72
C ASP A 62 -29.01 -17.47 -6.48
N LEU A 63 -28.57 -16.72 -5.46
CA LEU A 63 -29.37 -16.40 -4.28
C LEU A 63 -30.64 -15.62 -4.64
N LYS A 64 -30.53 -14.64 -5.53
CA LYS A 64 -31.68 -13.89 -6.01
C LYS A 64 -32.71 -14.81 -6.67
N LYS A 65 -32.28 -15.73 -7.55
CA LYS A 65 -33.16 -16.72 -8.17
C LYS A 65 -33.82 -17.64 -7.14
N MET A 66 -33.05 -18.09 -6.14
CA MET A 66 -33.61 -18.92 -5.05
C MET A 66 -34.70 -18.16 -4.27
N GLY A 67 -34.47 -16.89 -3.96
CA GLY A 67 -35.47 -16.03 -3.28
C GLY A 67 -36.73 -15.82 -4.12
N GLU A 68 -36.56 -15.53 -5.43
CA GLU A 68 -37.68 -15.38 -6.37
C GLU A 68 -38.48 -16.70 -6.54
N ASP A 69 -37.80 -17.84 -6.61
CA ASP A 69 -38.42 -19.17 -6.74
C ASP A 69 -39.20 -19.52 -5.47
N LEU A 70 -38.62 -19.21 -4.29
CA LEU A 70 -39.28 -19.39 -3.01
C LEU A 70 -40.58 -18.58 -2.91
N GLU A 71 -40.54 -17.32 -3.30
CA GLU A 71 -41.74 -16.46 -3.27
C GLU A 71 -42.82 -16.94 -4.24
N LYS A 72 -42.47 -17.34 -5.47
CA LYS A 72 -43.40 -17.90 -6.47
C LYS A 72 -44.05 -19.20 -6.01
N LYS A 73 -43.32 -20.03 -5.25
CA LYS A 73 -43.81 -21.35 -4.83
C LYS A 73 -44.47 -21.34 -3.44
N LYS A 74 -44.45 -20.22 -2.72
CA LYS A 74 -44.99 -20.07 -1.37
C LYS A 74 -46.43 -20.50 -1.26
N SER A 75 -47.27 -20.24 -2.27
CA SER A 75 -48.72 -20.56 -2.27
C SER A 75 -49.03 -21.99 -2.69
N VAL A 76 -48.08 -22.72 -3.27
CA VAL A 76 -48.29 -24.07 -3.86
C VAL A 76 -47.54 -25.17 -3.13
N LEU A 77 -46.58 -24.83 -2.30
CA LEU A 77 -45.83 -25.80 -1.50
C LEU A 77 -46.54 -26.14 -0.19
N SER A 78 -46.38 -27.34 0.29
CA SER A 78 -46.76 -27.71 1.67
C SER A 78 -45.91 -26.94 2.68
N GLU A 79 -46.42 -26.76 3.91
CA GLU A 79 -45.68 -26.08 4.99
C GLU A 79 -44.30 -26.71 5.23
N GLU A 80 -44.20 -28.05 5.22
CA GLU A 80 -42.97 -28.75 5.40
C GLU A 80 -41.97 -28.46 4.25
N ALA A 81 -42.42 -28.49 3.01
CA ALA A 81 -41.58 -28.22 1.83
C ALA A 81 -41.16 -26.74 1.79
N LEU A 82 -42.04 -25.83 2.16
CA LEU A 82 -41.73 -24.41 2.30
C LEU A 82 -40.68 -24.16 3.38
N GLY A 83 -40.84 -24.76 4.56
CA GLY A 83 -39.86 -24.66 5.65
C GLY A 83 -38.47 -25.14 5.26
N LYS A 84 -38.39 -26.31 4.57
CA LYS A 84 -37.11 -26.80 4.04
C LYS A 84 -36.45 -25.84 3.08
N LYS A 85 -37.19 -25.29 2.12
CA LYS A 85 -36.64 -24.33 1.17
C LYS A 85 -36.22 -23.01 1.77
N GLN A 86 -36.96 -22.52 2.77
CA GLN A 86 -36.54 -21.36 3.55
C GLN A 86 -35.23 -21.60 4.32
N ALA A 87 -35.09 -22.77 4.93
CA ALA A 87 -33.85 -23.14 5.62
C ALA A 87 -32.66 -23.24 4.65
N GLU A 88 -32.85 -23.86 3.49
CA GLU A 88 -31.84 -23.93 2.42
C GLU A 88 -31.40 -22.52 1.97
N PHE A 89 -32.37 -21.63 1.73
CA PHE A 89 -32.08 -20.25 1.34
C PHE A 89 -31.29 -19.49 2.43
N GLN A 90 -31.68 -19.64 3.69
CA GLN A 90 -30.97 -19.02 4.81
C GLN A 90 -29.55 -19.56 4.94
N GLU A 91 -29.36 -20.87 4.79
CA GLU A 91 -28.02 -21.50 4.80
C GLU A 91 -27.14 -20.94 3.67
N GLU A 92 -27.65 -20.83 2.45
CA GLU A 92 -26.93 -20.28 1.32
C GLU A 92 -26.59 -18.79 1.50
N MET A 93 -27.49 -18.01 2.12
CA MET A 93 -27.22 -16.62 2.51
C MET A 93 -26.08 -16.51 3.52
N LEU A 94 -26.01 -17.42 4.51
CA LEU A 94 -24.91 -17.45 5.47
C LEU A 94 -23.60 -17.80 4.79
N LYS A 95 -23.61 -18.82 3.92
CA LYS A 95 -22.43 -19.22 3.12
C LYS A 95 -21.95 -18.06 2.23
N TYR A 96 -22.87 -17.31 1.62
CA TYR A 96 -22.52 -16.15 0.82
C TYR A 96 -21.79 -15.07 1.64
N ARG A 97 -22.32 -14.72 2.82
CA ARG A 97 -21.67 -13.77 3.74
C ARG A 97 -20.25 -14.22 4.13
N ASP A 98 -20.08 -15.50 4.43
CA ASP A 98 -18.76 -16.06 4.75
C ASP A 98 -17.79 -15.94 3.57
N VAL A 99 -18.26 -16.25 2.35
CA VAL A 99 -17.45 -16.12 1.12
C VAL A 99 -17.08 -14.65 0.85
N VAL A 100 -18.00 -13.70 1.08
CA VAL A 100 -17.69 -12.26 0.96
C VAL A 100 -16.56 -11.86 1.93
N GLY A 101 -16.70 -12.23 3.21
CA GLY A 101 -15.69 -11.93 4.22
C GLY A 101 -14.33 -12.57 3.90
N LYS A 102 -14.32 -13.84 3.51
CA LYS A 102 -13.11 -14.54 3.09
C LYS A 102 -12.45 -13.89 1.86
N SER A 103 -13.24 -13.54 0.85
CA SER A 103 -12.74 -12.88 -0.35
C SER A 103 -12.07 -11.56 -0.03
N GLN A 104 -12.63 -10.77 0.87
CA GLN A 104 -12.04 -9.51 1.30
C GLN A 104 -10.70 -9.72 2.02
N MET A 105 -10.63 -10.71 2.93
CA MET A 105 -9.38 -11.04 3.61
C MET A 105 -8.30 -11.56 2.65
N GLU A 106 -8.68 -12.38 1.68
CA GLU A 106 -7.76 -12.90 0.66
C GLU A 106 -7.19 -11.78 -0.23
N ILE A 107 -8.01 -10.82 -0.64
CA ILE A 107 -7.54 -9.65 -1.40
C ILE A 107 -6.56 -8.82 -0.57
N GLN A 108 -6.87 -8.54 0.70
CA GLN A 108 -5.95 -7.80 1.58
C GLN A 108 -4.64 -8.57 1.82
N LYS A 109 -4.72 -9.90 1.96
CA LYS A 109 -3.53 -10.74 2.09
C LYS A 109 -2.67 -10.66 0.83
N LYS A 110 -3.30 -10.81 -0.34
CA LYS A 110 -2.62 -10.74 -1.64
C LYS A 110 -1.96 -9.38 -1.87
N GLU A 111 -2.64 -8.30 -1.53
CA GLU A 111 -2.09 -6.94 -1.58
C GLU A 111 -0.81 -6.83 -0.74
N ARG A 112 -0.85 -7.28 0.52
CA ARG A 112 0.34 -7.28 1.38
C ARG A 112 1.47 -8.13 0.83
N GLU A 113 1.17 -9.32 0.32
CA GLU A 113 2.17 -10.23 -0.28
C GLU A 113 2.88 -9.60 -1.49
N LEU A 114 2.14 -8.89 -2.32
CA LEU A 114 2.66 -8.22 -3.50
C LEU A 114 3.42 -6.94 -3.18
N THR A 115 2.96 -6.17 -2.20
CA THR A 115 3.52 -4.85 -1.90
C THR A 115 4.66 -4.88 -0.90
N ALA A 116 4.65 -5.80 0.08
CA ALA A 116 5.69 -5.86 1.11
C ALA A 116 7.12 -5.98 0.56
N PRO A 117 7.43 -6.87 -0.39
CA PRO A 117 8.79 -6.96 -0.94
C PRO A 117 9.20 -5.69 -1.71
N ILE A 118 8.24 -5.02 -2.37
CA ILE A 118 8.49 -3.76 -3.07
C ILE A 118 8.84 -2.66 -2.07
N LEU A 119 8.06 -2.55 -0.99
CA LEU A 119 8.30 -1.58 0.09
C LEU A 119 9.66 -1.79 0.76
N GLU A 120 10.03 -3.02 1.05
CA GLU A 120 11.32 -3.33 1.67
C GLU A 120 12.51 -2.99 0.75
N LYS A 121 12.41 -3.32 -0.53
CA LYS A 121 13.41 -2.93 -1.51
C LYS A 121 13.48 -1.41 -1.64
N MET A 122 12.33 -0.74 -1.70
CA MET A 122 12.25 0.72 -1.81
C MET A 122 12.94 1.42 -0.64
N LYS A 123 12.70 0.96 0.60
CA LYS A 123 13.38 1.50 1.80
C LYS A 123 14.90 1.37 1.70
N LYS A 124 15.42 0.22 1.23
CA LYS A 124 16.86 0.02 1.05
C LYS A 124 17.44 0.97 0.01
N VAL A 125 16.74 1.12 -1.13
CA VAL A 125 17.13 2.04 -2.20
C VAL A 125 17.16 3.48 -1.70
N ILE A 126 16.12 3.91 -0.96
CA ILE A 126 16.05 5.26 -0.38
C ILE A 126 17.22 5.50 0.58
N ALA A 127 17.49 4.55 1.48
CA ALA A 127 18.57 4.69 2.46
C ALA A 127 19.94 4.84 1.77
N LYS A 128 20.20 4.03 0.74
CA LYS A 128 21.42 4.12 -0.06
C LYS A 128 21.52 5.46 -0.78
N LEU A 129 20.46 5.85 -1.49
CA LEU A 129 20.41 7.08 -2.26
C LEU A 129 20.58 8.32 -1.37
N ALA A 130 19.93 8.32 -0.18
CA ALA A 130 20.06 9.38 0.80
C ALA A 130 21.51 9.54 1.27
N LYS A 131 22.17 8.42 1.60
CA LYS A 131 23.58 8.42 2.01
C LYS A 131 24.48 8.94 0.90
N ASP A 132 24.31 8.44 -0.33
CA ASP A 132 25.15 8.80 -1.47
C ASP A 132 25.00 10.28 -1.87
N LYS A 133 23.80 10.87 -1.65
CA LYS A 133 23.50 12.28 -1.95
C LYS A 133 23.66 13.22 -0.75
N GLY A 134 24.08 12.71 0.41
CA GLY A 134 24.33 13.51 1.62
C GLY A 134 23.07 14.03 2.31
N TYR A 135 21.93 13.34 2.16
CA TYR A 135 20.73 13.65 2.93
C TYR A 135 20.85 13.11 4.36
N SER A 136 20.51 13.96 5.32
CA SER A 136 20.47 13.59 6.74
C SER A 136 19.17 12.87 7.12
N MET A 137 18.09 13.14 6.35
CA MET A 137 16.76 12.57 6.55
C MET A 137 16.01 12.53 5.24
N VAL A 138 15.20 11.49 5.04
CA VAL A 138 14.20 11.43 3.96
C VAL A 138 12.84 11.17 4.59
N ILE A 139 11.86 11.99 4.26
CA ILE A 139 10.50 11.95 4.78
C ILE A 139 9.56 11.53 3.65
N GLU A 140 8.60 10.68 3.97
CA GLU A 140 7.54 10.35 3.02
C GLU A 140 6.69 11.59 2.76
N ASN A 141 6.53 11.97 1.49
CA ASN A 141 5.68 13.08 1.09
C ASN A 141 4.21 12.65 1.20
N THR A 142 3.60 13.00 2.31
CA THR A 142 2.20 12.74 2.63
C THR A 142 1.44 14.05 2.74
N GLN A 143 0.12 13.96 2.92
CA GLN A 143 -0.74 15.12 3.19
C GLN A 143 -0.34 15.92 4.46
N MET A 144 0.58 15.39 5.27
CA MET A 144 1.10 16.07 6.47
C MET A 144 2.20 17.10 6.15
N ILE A 145 2.80 17.05 4.96
CA ILE A 145 3.78 18.03 4.51
C ILE A 145 3.03 19.21 3.88
N LEU A 146 2.99 20.34 4.58
CA LEU A 146 2.26 21.52 4.14
C LEU A 146 3.03 22.36 3.11
N TYR A 147 4.37 22.27 3.11
CA TYR A 147 5.22 23.03 2.22
C TYR A 147 6.55 22.31 1.97
N THR A 148 6.99 22.32 0.74
CA THR A 148 8.35 21.99 0.30
C THR A 148 8.66 22.83 -0.94
N ASP A 149 9.92 23.25 -1.09
CA ASP A 149 10.39 23.96 -2.30
C ASP A 149 10.61 23.02 -3.50
N GLY A 150 10.43 21.70 -3.29
CA GLY A 150 10.60 20.66 -4.32
C GLY A 150 12.04 20.26 -4.60
N ASN A 151 13.05 21.02 -4.12
CA ASN A 151 14.45 20.73 -4.40
C ASN A 151 14.97 19.43 -3.77
N GLY A 152 14.25 18.89 -2.77
CA GLY A 152 14.57 17.65 -2.07
C GLY A 152 13.71 16.45 -2.51
N ASP A 153 12.90 16.55 -3.56
CA ASP A 153 12.09 15.43 -4.04
C ASP A 153 12.96 14.38 -4.73
N LEU A 154 13.05 13.22 -4.09
CA LEU A 154 13.84 12.06 -4.55
C LEU A 154 13.00 11.02 -5.29
N THR A 155 11.71 11.24 -5.48
CA THR A 155 10.77 10.25 -6.02
C THR A 155 11.27 9.61 -7.32
N ASN A 156 11.66 10.42 -8.30
CA ASN A 156 12.14 9.93 -9.60
C ASN A 156 13.51 9.24 -9.51
N ASP A 157 14.40 9.75 -8.65
CA ASP A 157 15.71 9.15 -8.41
C ASP A 157 15.57 7.78 -7.77
N VAL A 158 14.65 7.64 -6.81
CA VAL A 158 14.32 6.39 -6.15
C VAL A 158 13.78 5.37 -7.14
N VAL A 159 12.85 5.76 -8.03
CA VAL A 159 12.34 4.88 -9.10
C VAL A 159 13.49 4.40 -9.99
N THR A 160 14.33 5.32 -10.42
CA THR A 160 15.48 5.00 -11.30
C THR A 160 16.46 4.04 -10.61
N ALA A 161 16.77 4.28 -9.33
CA ALA A 161 17.65 3.42 -8.56
C ALA A 161 17.02 2.05 -8.30
N PHE A 162 15.73 2.00 -8.00
CA PHE A 162 14.97 0.75 -7.78
C PHE A 162 15.01 -0.17 -9.00
N GLU A 163 14.85 0.37 -10.21
CA GLU A 163 14.87 -0.42 -11.45
C GLU A 163 16.26 -0.95 -11.78
N LYS A 164 17.32 -0.27 -11.35
CA LYS A 164 18.72 -0.70 -11.56
C LYS A 164 19.18 -1.76 -10.56
N GLU A 165 18.60 -1.78 -9.38
CA GLU A 165 18.97 -2.76 -8.34
C GLU A 165 18.32 -4.11 -8.66
N LYS A 166 19.16 -5.13 -8.93
CA LYS A 166 18.70 -6.50 -9.24
C LYS A 166 18.29 -7.28 -8.00
#